data_911e9de14721adbe81a5e2e757bf2948
#
_entry.id   911e9de14721adbe81a5e2e757bf2948
#
_cell.length_a   1.000
_cell.length_b   1.000
_cell.length_c   1.000
_cell.angle_alpha   90.00
_cell.angle_beta   90.00
_cell.angle_gamma   90.00
#
_symmetry.space_group_name_H-M   'P 1'
#
loop_
_entity.id
_entity.type
_entity.pdbx_description
1 polymer ?
#
loop_
_entity_poly.entity_id
_entity_poly.type
_entity_poly.pdbx_seq_one_letter_code
_entity_poly.pdbx_strand_id
1 'polypeptide(L)'
;MRTAVVATLGVLSGVGLFTLSRNAGTSEPPPVPPPTGMVYVPGGTTRIGDARVAAEAPEFTARVRPFFMDANLVTVADFRQFVEATGYVTFAEREGGGVYDPATDTWRIIQGATWRRPLGPDQPAAADDHPVTQVSWYDARAYAARAGKRLPTEVEWEHAARGARDSREPYAWGSALVSGGRHHANTWQGAPNANSREDAWTWTSPVGTYGRTGLGLADMGGNVWQWTEDWFRPYAQRDSPTTAAVTERTMRGGSFLCREDYCHGYRVSARSSATPETALLHVGFRLVKDIP
;
A
#
# COMPACT_ATOMS: atom_id res chain seq x y z
N MET A 1 -59.12 -64.20 -15.42
CA MET A 1 -59.16 -63.37 -14.23
C MET A 1 -57.75 -63.24 -13.70
N ARG A 2 -57.04 -62.17 -13.96
CA ARG A 2 -55.72 -61.83 -13.40
C ARG A 2 -55.84 -60.45 -12.77
N THR A 3 -55.70 -60.42 -11.47
CA THR A 3 -55.78 -59.24 -10.63
C THR A 3 -54.44 -58.49 -10.72
N ALA A 4 -54.45 -57.24 -11.11
CA ALA A 4 -53.26 -56.38 -11.13
C ALA A 4 -53.17 -55.66 -9.78
N VAL A 5 -51.99 -55.78 -9.14
CA VAL A 5 -51.63 -55.03 -7.94
C VAL A 5 -50.86 -53.81 -8.37
N VAL A 6 -51.39 -52.60 -8.05
CA VAL A 6 -50.74 -51.34 -8.28
C VAL A 6 -49.91 -51.01 -7.03
N ALA A 7 -48.62 -50.92 -7.19
CA ALA A 7 -47.68 -50.45 -6.17
C ALA A 7 -47.49 -48.94 -6.29
N THR A 8 -47.87 -48.16 -5.30
CA THR A 8 -47.65 -46.71 -5.23
C THR A 8 -46.27 -46.46 -4.62
N LEU A 9 -45.35 -45.91 -5.44
CA LEU A 9 -44.07 -45.36 -4.95
C LEU A 9 -44.26 -43.97 -4.37
N GLY A 10 -44.10 -43.84 -3.08
CA GLY A 10 -44.02 -42.55 -2.41
C GLY A 10 -42.60 -41.94 -2.60
N VAL A 11 -42.54 -40.77 -3.25
CA VAL A 11 -41.34 -39.96 -3.38
C VAL A 11 -41.23 -39.06 -2.13
N LEU A 12 -40.32 -39.36 -1.26
CA LEU A 12 -39.92 -38.51 -0.13
C LEU A 12 -38.91 -37.44 -0.68
N SER A 13 -39.42 -36.22 -0.89
CA SER A 13 -38.57 -35.04 -1.20
C SER A 13 -37.93 -34.54 0.09
N GLY A 14 -36.69 -34.96 0.35
CA GLY A 14 -35.87 -34.40 1.39
C GLY A 14 -35.34 -33.01 0.96
N VAL A 15 -35.95 -31.93 1.45
CA VAL A 15 -35.35 -30.57 1.33
C VAL A 15 -34.22 -30.47 2.32
N GLY A 16 -32.98 -30.69 1.84
CA GLY A 16 -31.80 -30.41 2.58
C GLY A 16 -31.60 -28.91 2.70
N LEU A 17 -31.84 -28.33 3.88
CA LEU A 17 -31.40 -26.96 4.20
C LEU A 17 -29.87 -26.97 4.27
N PHE A 18 -29.22 -26.55 3.20
CA PHE A 18 -27.81 -26.14 3.25
C PHE A 18 -27.73 -24.78 3.97
N THR A 19 -27.46 -24.81 5.25
CA THR A 19 -27.02 -23.62 5.97
C THR A 19 -25.61 -23.28 5.51
N LEU A 20 -25.50 -22.34 4.58
CA LEU A 20 -24.24 -21.65 4.26
C LEU A 20 -23.78 -20.90 5.51
N SER A 21 -22.92 -21.53 6.33
CA SER A 21 -22.21 -20.86 7.40
C SER A 21 -21.28 -19.84 6.77
N ARG A 22 -21.75 -18.60 6.62
CA ARG A 22 -20.89 -17.44 6.38
C ARG A 22 -20.11 -17.17 7.68
N ASN A 23 -18.95 -17.78 7.82
CA ASN A 23 -17.92 -17.30 8.74
C ASN A 23 -17.34 -16.00 8.17
N ALA A 24 -18.13 -14.95 8.08
CA ALA A 24 -17.63 -13.59 8.14
C ALA A 24 -17.23 -13.39 9.61
N GLY A 25 -15.94 -13.46 9.88
CA GLY A 25 -15.41 -13.03 11.17
C GLY A 25 -15.89 -11.59 11.39
N THR A 26 -16.88 -11.41 12.23
CA THR A 26 -17.35 -10.09 12.67
C THR A 26 -16.23 -9.53 13.51
N SER A 27 -15.41 -8.65 12.88
CA SER A 27 -14.48 -7.83 13.64
C SER A 27 -15.33 -6.98 14.60
N GLU A 28 -14.95 -6.99 15.87
CA GLU A 28 -15.58 -6.13 16.86
C GLU A 28 -15.57 -4.69 16.35
N PRO A 29 -16.69 -3.95 16.43
CA PRO A 29 -16.74 -2.56 15.97
C PRO A 29 -15.70 -1.72 16.72
N PRO A 30 -15.16 -0.66 16.10
CA PRO A 30 -14.18 0.19 16.75
C PRO A 30 -14.77 0.80 18.04
N PRO A 31 -13.98 0.91 19.13
CA PRO A 31 -14.44 1.48 20.40
C PRO A 31 -14.82 2.96 20.28
N VAL A 32 -14.28 3.63 19.27
CA VAL A 32 -14.61 5.02 18.89
C VAL A 32 -14.69 5.12 17.36
N PRO A 33 -15.51 6.03 16.80
CA PRO A 33 -15.59 6.17 15.36
C PRO A 33 -14.25 6.63 14.77
N PRO A 34 -13.88 6.11 13.57
CA PRO A 34 -12.67 6.53 12.90
C PRO A 34 -12.68 8.05 12.62
N PRO A 35 -11.54 8.74 12.77
CA PRO A 35 -11.42 10.12 12.32
C PRO A 35 -11.73 10.24 10.81
N THR A 36 -12.17 11.42 10.38
CA THR A 36 -12.47 11.69 8.97
C THR A 36 -11.28 11.31 8.08
N GLY A 37 -11.57 10.60 6.99
CA GLY A 37 -10.55 10.15 6.03
C GLY A 37 -9.74 8.93 6.48
N MET A 38 -10.01 8.37 7.67
CA MET A 38 -9.35 7.15 8.17
C MET A 38 -10.31 5.97 8.21
N VAL A 39 -9.77 4.77 8.18
CA VAL A 39 -10.49 3.51 8.38
C VAL A 39 -9.98 2.81 9.64
N TYR A 40 -10.84 2.05 10.27
CA TYR A 40 -10.47 1.17 11.37
C TYR A 40 -9.78 -0.09 10.82
N VAL A 41 -8.60 -0.37 11.30
CA VAL A 41 -7.89 -1.63 11.06
C VAL A 41 -7.99 -2.45 12.34
N PRO A 42 -8.75 -3.56 12.34
CA PRO A 42 -8.87 -4.43 13.50
C PRO A 42 -7.51 -4.99 13.91
N GLY A 43 -7.30 -5.16 15.19
CA GLY A 43 -6.15 -5.90 15.68
C GLY A 43 -6.27 -7.39 15.33
N GLY A 44 -5.16 -8.09 15.43
CA GLY A 44 -5.16 -9.53 15.13
C GLY A 44 -3.76 -10.10 15.03
N THR A 45 -3.70 -11.32 14.52
CA THR A 45 -2.45 -12.03 14.26
C THR A 45 -2.31 -12.28 12.77
N THR A 46 -1.17 -11.93 12.21
CA THR A 46 -0.87 -12.05 10.77
C THR A 46 0.53 -12.60 10.57
N ARG A 47 0.69 -13.49 9.61
CA ARG A 47 2.02 -13.89 9.14
C ARG A 47 2.54 -12.82 8.18
N ILE A 48 3.71 -12.32 8.48
CA ILE A 48 4.41 -11.26 7.75
C ILE A 48 5.49 -11.90 6.88
N GLY A 49 5.66 -11.36 5.67
CA GLY A 49 6.67 -11.81 4.73
C GLY A 49 6.20 -12.92 3.79
N ASP A 50 7.15 -13.45 3.02
CA ASP A 50 7.01 -14.57 2.10
C ASP A 50 8.31 -15.37 2.06
N ALA A 51 8.30 -16.60 2.55
CA ALA A 51 9.49 -17.45 2.61
C ALA A 51 10.10 -17.80 1.24
N ARG A 52 9.34 -17.57 0.15
CA ARG A 52 9.80 -17.82 -1.23
C ARG A 52 10.70 -16.71 -1.76
N VAL A 53 10.72 -15.54 -1.12
CA VAL A 53 11.48 -14.36 -1.53
C VAL A 53 12.51 -14.02 -0.46
N ALA A 54 13.79 -14.07 -0.80
CA ALA A 54 14.88 -13.92 0.17
C ALA A 54 14.80 -12.62 1.00
N ALA A 55 14.42 -11.50 0.38
CA ALA A 55 14.29 -10.20 1.08
C ALA A 55 13.08 -10.14 2.03
N GLU A 56 12.13 -11.06 1.89
CA GLU A 56 10.89 -11.14 2.66
C GLU A 56 10.88 -12.32 3.64
N ALA A 57 11.98 -13.09 3.69
CA ALA A 57 12.18 -14.24 4.55
C ALA A 57 13.00 -13.89 5.81
N PRO A 58 12.86 -14.69 6.89
CA PRO A 58 11.85 -15.71 7.12
C PRO A 58 10.48 -15.11 7.38
N GLU A 59 9.41 -15.83 7.05
CA GLU A 59 8.09 -15.46 7.56
C GLU A 59 8.06 -15.50 9.09
N PHE A 60 7.32 -14.59 9.69
CA PHE A 60 7.09 -14.61 11.13
C PHE A 60 5.67 -14.17 11.46
N THR A 61 5.19 -14.59 12.62
CA THR A 61 3.87 -14.22 13.11
C THR A 61 3.98 -12.95 13.96
N ALA A 62 3.18 -11.94 13.64
CA ALA A 62 3.07 -10.72 14.41
C ALA A 62 1.66 -10.54 14.97
N ARG A 63 1.57 -10.06 16.21
CA ARG A 63 0.31 -9.58 16.82
C ARG A 63 0.25 -8.09 16.72
N VAL A 64 -0.78 -7.57 16.05
CA VAL A 64 -1.01 -6.15 15.80
C VAL A 64 -2.16 -5.66 16.68
N ARG A 65 -1.98 -4.53 17.36
CA ARG A 65 -3.07 -3.85 18.06
C ARG A 65 -3.96 -3.14 17.05
N PRO A 66 -5.24 -2.91 17.33
CA PRO A 66 -6.10 -2.15 16.44
C PRO A 66 -5.62 -0.69 16.35
N PHE A 67 -5.82 -0.07 15.18
CA PHE A 67 -5.43 1.31 14.91
C PHE A 67 -6.30 1.91 13.79
N PHE A 68 -6.20 3.21 13.58
CA PHE A 68 -6.76 3.88 12.41
C PHE A 68 -5.69 4.11 11.36
N MET A 69 -6.02 3.89 10.08
CA MET A 69 -5.12 4.17 8.94
C MET A 69 -5.81 5.10 7.95
N ASP A 70 -5.07 6.02 7.36
CA ASP A 70 -5.58 6.87 6.27
C ASP A 70 -6.11 5.99 5.12
N ALA A 71 -7.33 6.25 4.71
CA ALA A 71 -7.98 5.50 3.63
C ALA A 71 -7.24 5.67 2.29
N ASN A 72 -6.63 6.82 2.08
CA ASN A 72 -5.83 7.18 0.92
C ASN A 72 -4.39 7.48 1.31
N LEU A 73 -3.52 7.55 0.30
CA LEU A 73 -2.22 8.21 0.41
C LEU A 73 -2.43 9.71 0.70
N VAL A 74 -1.45 10.36 1.35
CA VAL A 74 -1.43 11.82 1.49
C VAL A 74 -1.33 12.44 0.11
N THR A 75 -2.26 13.34 -0.20
CA THR A 75 -2.34 13.99 -1.51
C THR A 75 -1.46 15.22 -1.62
N VAL A 76 -1.23 15.68 -2.85
CA VAL A 76 -0.54 16.97 -3.11
C VAL A 76 -1.31 18.13 -2.45
N ALA A 77 -2.65 18.11 -2.50
CA ALA A 77 -3.47 19.13 -1.84
C ALA A 77 -3.29 19.15 -0.32
N ASP A 78 -3.29 17.97 0.33
CA ASP A 78 -3.08 17.85 1.77
C ASP A 78 -1.68 18.36 2.17
N PHE A 79 -0.67 17.96 1.41
CA PHE A 79 0.71 18.36 1.67
C PHE A 79 0.93 19.86 1.44
N ARG A 80 0.27 20.46 0.44
CA ARG A 80 0.26 21.89 0.21
C ARG A 80 -0.27 22.66 1.41
N GLN A 81 -1.41 22.24 1.97
CA GLN A 81 -1.97 22.87 3.16
C GLN A 81 -0.99 22.83 4.35
N PHE A 82 -0.27 21.72 4.51
CA PHE A 82 0.77 21.62 5.53
C PHE A 82 1.90 22.63 5.29
N VAL A 83 2.44 22.71 4.07
CA VAL A 83 3.53 23.63 3.74
C VAL A 83 3.07 25.10 3.91
N GLU A 84 1.89 25.46 3.43
CA GLU A 84 1.34 26.81 3.55
C GLU A 84 1.11 27.21 5.03
N ALA A 85 0.67 26.29 5.86
CA ALA A 85 0.42 26.55 7.27
C ALA A 85 1.69 26.61 8.14
N THR A 86 2.82 26.05 7.67
CA THR A 86 4.03 25.91 8.50
C THR A 86 5.27 26.57 7.91
N GLY A 87 5.27 26.91 6.64
CA GLY A 87 6.47 27.35 5.92
C GLY A 87 7.53 26.26 5.76
N TYR A 88 7.12 24.97 5.88
CA TYR A 88 8.06 23.84 5.83
C TYR A 88 8.74 23.78 4.45
N VAL A 89 10.05 23.56 4.45
CA VAL A 89 10.88 23.36 3.25
C VAL A 89 11.35 21.93 3.21
N THR A 90 10.97 21.19 2.17
CA THR A 90 11.28 19.76 2.04
C THR A 90 12.75 19.50 1.71
N PHE A 91 13.18 18.25 1.88
CA PHE A 91 14.53 17.85 1.48
C PHE A 91 14.76 18.09 -0.02
N ALA A 92 13.81 17.70 -0.88
CA ALA A 92 13.92 17.89 -2.32
C ALA A 92 13.95 19.36 -2.74
N GLU A 93 13.33 20.28 -2.00
CA GLU A 93 13.42 21.72 -2.26
C GLU A 93 14.83 22.30 -1.96
N ARG A 94 15.60 21.64 -1.09
CA ARG A 94 16.98 22.04 -0.77
C ARG A 94 18.02 21.36 -1.64
N GLU A 95 17.89 20.05 -1.85
CA GLU A 95 18.94 19.20 -2.42
C GLU A 95 18.61 18.65 -3.81
N GLY A 96 17.39 18.92 -4.31
CA GLY A 96 16.86 18.31 -5.53
C GLY A 96 16.19 16.96 -5.26
N GLY A 97 15.42 16.52 -6.25
CA GLY A 97 14.67 15.27 -6.20
C GLY A 97 15.12 14.24 -7.22
N GLY A 98 15.00 12.96 -6.90
CA GLY A 98 15.34 11.87 -7.79
C GLY A 98 14.26 11.64 -8.85
N VAL A 99 14.67 11.70 -10.11
CA VAL A 99 13.81 11.49 -11.28
C VAL A 99 14.36 10.35 -12.11
N TYR A 100 13.50 9.39 -12.44
CA TYR A 100 13.82 8.28 -13.31
C TYR A 100 13.56 8.64 -14.76
N ASP A 101 14.52 8.36 -15.62
CA ASP A 101 14.42 8.50 -17.08
C ASP A 101 14.29 7.10 -17.70
N PRO A 102 13.09 6.69 -18.15
CA PRO A 102 12.87 5.37 -18.71
C PRO A 102 13.58 5.16 -20.05
N ALA A 103 13.90 6.22 -20.80
CA ALA A 103 14.59 6.09 -22.08
C ALA A 103 16.06 5.63 -21.92
N THR A 104 16.67 6.00 -20.81
CA THR A 104 18.07 5.68 -20.51
C THR A 104 18.24 4.69 -19.35
N ASP A 105 17.14 4.29 -18.71
CA ASP A 105 17.10 3.43 -17.50
C ASP A 105 18.01 3.98 -16.39
N THR A 106 17.94 5.29 -16.14
CA THR A 106 18.81 5.96 -15.15
C THR A 106 18.04 6.85 -14.20
N TRP A 107 18.56 6.95 -12.97
CA TRP A 107 18.13 7.92 -11.99
C TRP A 107 19.04 9.15 -11.99
N ARG A 108 18.45 10.34 -11.90
CA ARG A 108 19.18 11.60 -11.79
C ARG A 108 18.58 12.47 -10.71
N ILE A 109 19.42 13.14 -9.93
CA ILE A 109 18.99 14.22 -9.04
C ILE A 109 18.80 15.48 -9.89
N ILE A 110 17.60 16.01 -9.87
CA ILE A 110 17.22 17.22 -10.62
C ILE A 110 16.90 18.33 -9.63
N GLN A 111 17.66 19.42 -9.69
CA GLN A 111 17.37 20.62 -8.91
C GLN A 111 16.01 21.21 -9.32
N GLY A 112 15.17 21.50 -8.32
CA GLY A 112 13.80 21.96 -8.56
C GLY A 112 12.78 20.85 -8.87
N ALA A 113 13.18 19.56 -8.93
CA ALA A 113 12.25 18.45 -8.82
C ALA A 113 11.80 18.36 -7.36
N THR A 114 10.54 18.69 -7.11
CA THR A 114 9.97 18.83 -5.76
C THR A 114 8.57 18.24 -5.72
N TRP A 115 7.94 18.22 -4.57
CA TRP A 115 6.55 17.77 -4.44
C TRP A 115 5.56 18.57 -5.30
N ARG A 116 5.91 19.84 -5.68
CA ARG A 116 5.09 20.69 -6.57
C ARG A 116 5.26 20.31 -8.04
N ARG A 117 6.47 19.90 -8.44
CA ARG A 117 6.89 19.55 -9.80
C ARG A 117 7.80 18.33 -9.76
N PRO A 118 7.23 17.12 -9.60
CA PRO A 118 8.02 15.92 -9.33
C PRO A 118 9.02 15.53 -10.41
N LEU A 119 8.81 15.97 -11.65
CA LEU A 119 9.67 15.69 -12.80
C LEU A 119 10.70 16.79 -13.08
N GLY A 120 10.65 17.92 -12.34
CA GLY A 120 11.56 19.03 -12.51
C GLY A 120 10.87 20.38 -12.77
N PRO A 121 11.61 21.49 -12.72
CA PRO A 121 11.06 22.84 -12.73
C PRO A 121 10.31 23.20 -14.03
N ASP A 122 10.73 22.64 -15.17
CA ASP A 122 10.15 22.88 -16.48
C ASP A 122 9.03 21.89 -16.84
N GLN A 123 8.68 21.00 -15.92
CA GLN A 123 7.66 19.98 -16.11
C GLN A 123 6.31 20.42 -15.48
N PRO A 124 5.19 19.78 -15.85
CA PRO A 124 3.89 20.06 -15.27
C PRO A 124 3.90 19.98 -13.74
N ALA A 125 3.08 20.82 -13.11
CA ALA A 125 2.83 20.72 -11.68
C ALA A 125 2.08 19.42 -11.35
N ALA A 126 2.32 18.88 -10.15
CA ALA A 126 1.57 17.75 -9.63
C ALA A 126 0.09 18.10 -9.44
N ALA A 127 -0.80 17.19 -9.81
CA ALA A 127 -2.24 17.38 -9.61
C ALA A 127 -2.62 17.20 -8.13
N ASP A 128 -3.63 17.93 -7.69
CA ASP A 128 -4.02 18.03 -6.28
C ASP A 128 -4.49 16.73 -5.67
N ASP A 129 -5.16 15.89 -6.44
CA ASP A 129 -5.72 14.59 -6.05
C ASP A 129 -4.75 13.40 -6.23
N HIS A 130 -3.54 13.66 -6.71
CA HIS A 130 -2.49 12.66 -6.80
C HIS A 130 -1.74 12.50 -5.47
N PRO A 131 -1.10 11.35 -5.20
CA PRO A 131 -0.24 11.20 -4.03
C PRO A 131 0.92 12.18 -4.09
N VAL A 132 1.26 12.78 -2.96
CA VAL A 132 2.49 13.58 -2.86
C VAL A 132 3.70 12.67 -3.03
N THR A 133 4.67 13.14 -3.83
CA THR A 133 5.97 12.48 -4.06
C THR A 133 7.11 13.48 -3.89
N GLN A 134 8.36 13.05 -4.12
CA GLN A 134 9.54 13.88 -3.84
C GLN A 134 9.59 14.33 -2.36
N VAL A 135 9.18 13.46 -1.46
CA VAL A 135 9.19 13.64 -0.01
C VAL A 135 10.09 12.61 0.65
N SER A 136 11.02 13.09 1.46
CA SER A 136 11.88 12.26 2.28
C SER A 136 11.11 11.64 3.46
N TRP A 137 11.72 10.68 4.14
CA TRP A 137 11.14 10.12 5.36
C TRP A 137 10.98 11.20 6.46
N TYR A 138 11.93 12.13 6.54
CA TYR A 138 11.83 13.26 7.47
C TYR A 138 10.68 14.20 7.15
N ASP A 139 10.42 14.47 5.86
CA ASP A 139 9.29 15.30 5.41
C ASP A 139 7.96 14.63 5.78
N ALA A 140 7.86 13.31 5.54
CA ALA A 140 6.68 12.52 5.90
C ALA A 140 6.43 12.52 7.42
N ARG A 141 7.49 12.43 8.25
CA ARG A 141 7.38 12.53 9.71
C ARG A 141 6.99 13.93 10.20
N ALA A 142 7.53 14.96 9.58
CA ALA A 142 7.15 16.34 9.92
C ALA A 142 5.68 16.59 9.64
N TYR A 143 5.18 16.14 8.50
CA TYR A 143 3.75 16.16 8.17
C TYR A 143 2.92 15.36 9.20
N ALA A 144 3.34 14.14 9.50
CA ALA A 144 2.66 13.25 10.45
C ALA A 144 2.53 13.89 11.84
N ALA A 145 3.60 14.47 12.35
CA ALA A 145 3.62 15.15 13.65
C ALA A 145 2.62 16.34 13.68
N ARG A 146 2.57 17.14 12.60
CA ARG A 146 1.62 18.26 12.48
C ARG A 146 0.17 17.79 12.43
N ALA A 147 -0.08 16.63 11.81
CA ALA A 147 -1.40 16.02 11.72
C ALA A 147 -1.84 15.27 13.01
N GLY A 148 -0.99 15.17 14.03
CA GLY A 148 -1.26 14.37 15.23
C GLY A 148 -1.38 12.87 14.92
N LYS A 149 -0.59 12.39 13.97
CA LYS A 149 -0.53 11.03 13.46
C LYS A 149 0.93 10.54 13.41
N ARG A 150 1.16 9.34 12.94
CA ARG A 150 2.51 8.77 12.70
C ARG A 150 2.54 7.95 11.41
N LEU A 151 3.73 7.63 10.94
CA LEU A 151 3.90 6.61 9.90
C LEU A 151 3.47 5.24 10.46
N PRO A 152 2.93 4.34 9.61
CA PRO A 152 2.70 2.96 10.01
C PRO A 152 4.04 2.25 10.24
N THR A 153 4.08 1.30 11.17
CA THR A 153 5.14 0.30 11.15
C THR A 153 4.99 -0.59 9.91
N GLU A 154 6.08 -1.21 9.49
CA GLU A 154 6.07 -2.17 8.38
C GLU A 154 5.06 -3.30 8.61
N VAL A 155 4.99 -3.79 9.85
CA VAL A 155 4.05 -4.84 10.27
C VAL A 155 2.60 -4.36 10.21
N GLU A 156 2.30 -3.15 10.68
CA GLU A 156 0.96 -2.56 10.59
C GLU A 156 0.53 -2.37 9.14
N TRP A 157 1.45 -1.91 8.28
CA TRP A 157 1.18 -1.74 6.86
C TRP A 157 0.79 -3.07 6.19
N GLU A 158 1.59 -4.13 6.39
CA GLU A 158 1.32 -5.45 5.80
C GLU A 158 0.06 -6.08 6.38
N HIS A 159 -0.17 -5.97 7.69
CA HIS A 159 -1.39 -6.43 8.34
C HIS A 159 -2.64 -5.78 7.71
N ALA A 160 -2.63 -4.47 7.52
CA ALA A 160 -3.71 -3.73 6.87
C ALA A 160 -3.89 -4.15 5.40
N ALA A 161 -2.79 -4.30 4.64
CA ALA A 161 -2.81 -4.75 3.26
C ALA A 161 -3.39 -6.16 3.10
N ARG A 162 -3.15 -7.05 4.08
CA ARG A 162 -3.74 -8.39 4.16
C ARG A 162 -5.19 -8.39 4.65
N GLY A 163 -5.80 -7.22 4.88
CA GLY A 163 -7.19 -7.10 5.35
C GLY A 163 -7.38 -7.44 6.82
N ALA A 164 -6.38 -7.20 7.67
CA ALA A 164 -6.35 -7.49 9.10
C ALA A 164 -6.61 -8.99 9.43
N ARG A 165 -6.11 -9.88 8.57
CA ARG A 165 -6.26 -11.34 8.68
C ARG A 165 -5.02 -12.05 8.13
N ASP A 166 -4.90 -13.36 8.37
CA ASP A 166 -3.82 -14.17 7.81
C ASP A 166 -4.10 -14.56 6.33
N SER A 167 -4.34 -13.55 5.48
CA SER A 167 -4.49 -13.75 4.04
C SER A 167 -3.16 -14.09 3.40
N ARG A 168 -3.17 -15.06 2.47
CA ARG A 168 -2.01 -15.44 1.65
C ARG A 168 -2.13 -14.96 0.21
N GLU A 169 -3.13 -14.13 -0.08
CA GLU A 169 -3.26 -13.48 -1.39
C GLU A 169 -2.03 -12.61 -1.67
N PRO A 170 -1.53 -12.63 -2.92
CA PRO A 170 -0.36 -11.83 -3.28
C PRO A 170 -0.62 -10.33 -3.23
N TYR A 171 -1.86 -9.90 -3.48
CA TYR A 171 -2.23 -8.49 -3.52
C TYR A 171 -3.31 -8.15 -2.47
N ALA A 172 -3.40 -6.89 -2.10
CA ALA A 172 -4.37 -6.41 -1.12
C ALA A 172 -5.84 -6.54 -1.61
N TRP A 173 -6.04 -6.67 -2.91
CA TRP A 173 -7.34 -6.87 -3.57
C TRP A 173 -7.61 -8.32 -4.00
N GLY A 174 -6.66 -9.23 -3.86
CA GLY A 174 -6.82 -10.66 -4.23
C GLY A 174 -5.62 -11.22 -4.99
N SER A 175 -5.89 -12.11 -5.97
CA SER A 175 -4.85 -12.92 -6.61
C SER A 175 -4.41 -12.43 -8.00
N ALA A 176 -5.15 -11.52 -8.64
CA ALA A 176 -4.87 -11.08 -10.00
C ALA A 176 -4.62 -9.57 -10.07
N LEU A 177 -3.58 -9.15 -10.82
CA LEU A 177 -3.32 -7.72 -11.08
C LEU A 177 -4.39 -7.14 -12.02
N VAL A 178 -4.83 -7.93 -12.98
CA VAL A 178 -5.88 -7.56 -13.94
C VAL A 178 -6.99 -8.60 -13.89
N SER A 179 -8.23 -8.17 -13.77
CA SER A 179 -9.39 -9.05 -13.87
C SER A 179 -10.52 -8.37 -14.64
N GLY A 180 -11.17 -9.12 -15.55
CA GLY A 180 -12.22 -8.59 -16.40
C GLY A 180 -11.77 -7.38 -17.25
N GLY A 181 -10.51 -7.32 -17.64
CA GLY A 181 -9.93 -6.21 -18.41
C GLY A 181 -9.66 -4.94 -17.57
N ARG A 182 -9.83 -5.01 -16.24
CA ARG A 182 -9.59 -3.88 -15.34
C ARG A 182 -8.31 -4.12 -14.53
N HIS A 183 -7.41 -3.14 -14.55
CA HIS A 183 -6.27 -3.08 -13.64
C HIS A 183 -6.72 -2.79 -12.20
N HIS A 184 -6.05 -3.34 -11.22
CA HIS A 184 -6.31 -3.13 -9.80
C HIS A 184 -5.26 -2.25 -9.10
N ALA A 185 -4.24 -1.82 -9.83
CA ALA A 185 -3.20 -0.93 -9.35
C ALA A 185 -2.55 -0.17 -10.50
N ASN A 186 -2.01 1.01 -10.21
CA ASN A 186 -1.15 1.74 -11.11
C ASN A 186 0.25 1.11 -11.07
N THR A 187 0.66 0.51 -12.17
CA THR A 187 1.95 -0.20 -12.32
C THR A 187 2.53 0.07 -13.71
N TRP A 188 3.77 -0.30 -13.94
CA TRP A 188 4.36 -0.17 -15.27
C TRP A 188 3.91 -1.32 -16.18
N GLN A 189 3.40 -1.00 -17.37
CA GLN A 189 3.02 -1.96 -18.38
C GLN A 189 3.91 -1.82 -19.61
N GLY A 190 4.11 -2.93 -20.34
CA GLY A 190 4.92 -2.96 -21.57
C GLY A 190 6.42 -3.07 -21.32
N ALA A 191 7.19 -2.57 -22.28
CA ALA A 191 8.65 -2.69 -22.25
C ALA A 191 9.29 -1.79 -21.17
N PRO A 192 10.51 -2.13 -20.71
CA PRO A 192 11.21 -1.35 -19.67
C PRO A 192 11.36 0.15 -19.98
N ASN A 193 11.52 0.48 -21.26
CA ASN A 193 11.75 1.85 -21.74
C ASN A 193 10.50 2.52 -22.33
N ALA A 194 9.36 1.85 -22.31
CA ALA A 194 8.12 2.36 -22.91
C ALA A 194 6.91 1.82 -22.16
N ASN A 195 6.31 2.64 -21.28
CA ASN A 195 5.05 2.29 -20.63
C ASN A 195 3.91 2.33 -21.67
N SER A 196 3.20 1.20 -21.85
CA SER A 196 2.05 1.10 -22.76
C SER A 196 0.80 1.79 -22.24
N ARG A 197 0.76 2.20 -20.96
CA ARG A 197 -0.35 2.90 -20.30
C ARG A 197 -1.69 2.16 -20.38
N GLU A 198 -1.66 0.87 -20.27
CA GLU A 198 -2.88 0.06 -20.28
C GLU A 198 -3.80 0.38 -19.09
N ASP A 199 -3.22 0.90 -18.01
CA ASP A 199 -3.93 1.39 -16.84
C ASP A 199 -4.28 2.90 -16.92
N ALA A 200 -4.01 3.54 -18.07
CA ALA A 200 -4.22 4.96 -18.41
C ALA A 200 -3.17 5.95 -17.87
N TRP A 201 -2.17 5.52 -17.10
CA TRP A 201 -1.21 6.41 -16.45
C TRP A 201 0.25 6.10 -16.83
N THR A 202 1.07 7.15 -16.93
CA THR A 202 2.53 7.01 -17.11
C THR A 202 3.26 7.12 -15.77
N TRP A 203 2.75 8.00 -14.91
CA TRP A 203 3.29 8.33 -13.60
C TRP A 203 2.23 8.04 -12.53
N THR A 204 2.14 8.86 -11.49
CA THR A 204 1.09 8.70 -10.48
C THR A 204 -0.31 8.81 -11.08
N SER A 205 -1.29 8.18 -10.45
CA SER A 205 -2.73 8.33 -10.69
C SER A 205 -3.40 9.04 -9.51
N PRO A 206 -4.59 9.62 -9.68
CA PRO A 206 -5.40 10.11 -8.55
C PRO A 206 -5.57 9.01 -7.50
N VAL A 207 -5.53 9.37 -6.20
CA VAL A 207 -5.67 8.39 -5.12
C VAL A 207 -7.03 7.69 -5.20
N GLY A 208 -7.03 6.37 -5.03
CA GLY A 208 -8.25 5.56 -5.05
C GLY A 208 -8.80 5.24 -6.44
N THR A 209 -8.10 5.55 -7.53
CA THR A 209 -8.52 5.24 -8.91
C THR A 209 -8.88 3.77 -9.11
N TYR A 210 -8.16 2.86 -8.47
CA TYR A 210 -8.30 1.41 -8.67
C TYR A 210 -9.24 0.75 -7.64
N GLY A 211 -9.94 1.55 -6.83
CA GLY A 211 -10.89 1.07 -5.83
C GLY A 211 -10.26 0.87 -4.46
N ARG A 212 -10.96 0.13 -3.62
CA ARG A 212 -10.62 -0.03 -2.21
C ARG A 212 -10.61 -1.50 -1.80
N THR A 213 -9.77 -1.84 -0.84
CA THR A 213 -9.77 -3.15 -0.17
C THR A 213 -11.04 -3.34 0.67
N GLY A 214 -11.26 -4.54 1.18
CA GLY A 214 -12.37 -4.83 2.10
C GLY A 214 -12.37 -4.00 3.39
N LEU A 215 -11.23 -3.42 3.79
CA LEU A 215 -11.13 -2.46 4.90
C LEU A 215 -11.41 -1.01 4.48
N GLY A 216 -11.58 -0.73 3.18
CA GLY A 216 -11.76 0.63 2.67
C GLY A 216 -10.46 1.37 2.34
N LEU A 217 -9.31 0.69 2.33
CA LEU A 217 -8.01 1.27 1.99
C LEU A 217 -7.82 1.29 0.47
N ALA A 218 -7.37 2.41 -0.08
CA ALA A 218 -6.97 2.54 -1.48
C ALA A 218 -5.44 2.46 -1.63
N ASP A 219 -4.96 2.16 -2.84
CA ASP A 219 -3.55 2.20 -3.21
C ASP A 219 -2.63 1.43 -2.24
N MET A 220 -3.08 0.24 -1.79
CA MET A 220 -2.25 -0.67 -0.98
C MET A 220 -1.28 -1.50 -1.84
N GLY A 221 -1.16 -1.16 -3.10
CA GLY A 221 -0.20 -1.70 -4.06
C GLY A 221 -0.19 -0.86 -5.31
N GLY A 222 1.01 -0.57 -5.85
CA GLY A 222 1.21 0.34 -6.97
C GLY A 222 1.08 1.81 -6.58
N ASN A 223 1.03 2.66 -7.57
CA ASN A 223 1.01 4.12 -7.49
C ASN A 223 2.33 4.67 -6.92
N VAL A 224 2.54 4.67 -5.62
CA VAL A 224 3.81 5.09 -5.02
C VAL A 224 4.24 4.16 -3.90
N TRP A 225 5.54 3.96 -3.74
CA TRP A 225 6.12 3.38 -2.52
C TRP A 225 5.74 4.24 -1.32
N GLN A 226 5.52 3.58 -0.17
CA GLN A 226 5.03 4.22 1.03
C GLN A 226 6.04 4.06 2.15
N TRP A 227 6.53 5.19 2.68
CA TRP A 227 7.39 5.20 3.85
C TRP A 227 6.73 4.54 5.06
N THR A 228 7.50 3.74 5.79
CA THR A 228 7.12 3.21 7.11
C THR A 228 8.07 3.74 8.20
N GLU A 229 7.71 3.51 9.47
CA GLU A 229 8.52 3.98 10.60
C GLU A 229 9.80 3.17 10.79
N ASP A 230 9.84 1.92 10.28
CA ASP A 230 10.90 0.97 10.60
C ASP A 230 12.20 1.21 9.83
N TRP A 231 13.31 0.92 10.50
CA TRP A 231 14.59 0.70 9.83
C TRP A 231 14.55 -0.61 9.04
N PHE A 232 15.04 -0.56 7.81
CA PHE A 232 15.14 -1.74 6.97
C PHE A 232 16.23 -2.69 7.47
N ARG A 233 15.84 -3.92 7.73
CA ARG A 233 16.76 -5.00 8.13
C ARG A 233 16.16 -6.35 7.74
N PRO A 234 17.01 -7.40 7.60
CA PRO A 234 16.51 -8.76 7.41
C PRO A 234 15.55 -9.15 8.54
N TYR A 235 14.47 -9.83 8.24
CA TYR A 235 13.50 -10.27 9.25
C TYR A 235 14.09 -11.18 10.32
N ALA A 236 15.13 -11.94 10.01
CA ALA A 236 15.90 -12.71 11.00
C ALA A 236 16.57 -11.82 12.09
N GLN A 237 16.76 -10.52 11.78
CA GLN A 237 17.41 -9.54 12.68
C GLN A 237 16.44 -8.46 13.16
N ARG A 238 15.13 -8.61 12.97
CA ARG A 238 14.13 -7.58 13.26
C ARG A 238 14.15 -7.11 14.72
N ASP A 239 14.45 -8.03 15.65
CA ASP A 239 14.49 -7.77 17.09
C ASP A 239 15.88 -7.35 17.59
N SER A 240 16.87 -7.27 16.69
CA SER A 240 18.22 -6.85 17.03
C SER A 240 18.29 -5.36 17.32
N PRO A 241 19.19 -4.89 18.19
CA PRO A 241 19.42 -3.46 18.40
C PRO A 241 19.76 -2.75 17.10
N THR A 242 19.28 -1.51 16.94
CA THR A 242 19.69 -0.67 15.81
C THR A 242 21.13 -0.24 15.98
N THR A 243 21.94 -0.48 14.96
CA THR A 243 23.35 -0.10 14.90
C THR A 243 23.58 0.97 13.85
N ALA A 244 24.75 1.62 13.85
CA ALA A 244 25.12 2.60 12.83
C ALA A 244 25.19 2.02 11.40
N ALA A 245 25.23 0.70 11.25
CA ALA A 245 25.19 0.02 9.95
C ALA A 245 23.77 -0.04 9.34
N VAL A 246 22.72 0.26 10.11
CA VAL A 246 21.32 0.30 9.61
C VAL A 246 21.00 1.74 9.25
N THR A 247 21.05 2.06 7.97
CA THR A 247 20.98 3.43 7.45
C THR A 247 19.75 3.71 6.60
N GLU A 248 18.91 2.70 6.32
CA GLU A 248 17.76 2.84 5.42
C GLU A 248 16.45 2.60 6.14
N ARG A 249 15.41 3.31 5.70
CA ARG A 249 14.02 3.15 6.14
C ARG A 249 13.26 2.24 5.19
N THR A 250 12.35 1.44 5.75
CA THR A 250 11.53 0.52 4.96
C THR A 250 10.44 1.26 4.19
N MET A 251 10.20 0.81 2.97
CA MET A 251 9.07 1.22 2.13
C MET A 251 8.26 0.01 1.71
N ARG A 252 6.95 0.21 1.51
CA ARG A 252 5.99 -0.84 1.16
C ARG A 252 5.10 -0.43 -0.01
N GLY A 253 4.49 -1.41 -0.71
CA GLY A 253 3.42 -1.21 -1.67
C GLY A 253 3.83 -1.09 -3.12
N GLY A 254 5.10 -0.90 -3.45
CA GLY A 254 5.51 -0.71 -4.85
C GLY A 254 5.04 0.61 -5.43
N SER A 255 5.30 0.83 -6.69
CA SER A 255 4.96 2.08 -7.37
C SER A 255 4.55 1.85 -8.83
N PHE A 256 4.19 2.93 -9.51
CA PHE A 256 3.92 2.96 -10.95
C PHE A 256 5.14 2.53 -11.82
N LEU A 257 6.36 2.47 -11.24
CA LEU A 257 7.55 1.95 -11.94
C LEU A 257 7.73 0.43 -11.81
N CYS A 258 6.92 -0.23 -10.98
CA CYS A 258 7.08 -1.66 -10.73
C CYS A 258 6.43 -2.50 -11.82
N ARG A 259 7.18 -3.50 -12.29
CA ARG A 259 6.73 -4.58 -13.17
C ARG A 259 6.87 -5.92 -12.47
N GLU A 260 6.18 -6.93 -12.96
CA GLU A 260 6.25 -8.28 -12.41
C GLU A 260 7.67 -8.87 -12.49
N ASP A 261 8.36 -8.62 -13.60
CA ASP A 261 9.69 -9.14 -13.89
C ASP A 261 10.85 -8.32 -13.28
N TYR A 262 10.57 -7.13 -12.73
CA TYR A 262 11.62 -6.24 -12.23
C TYR A 262 11.57 -6.07 -10.71
N CYS A 263 10.54 -5.48 -10.15
CA CYS A 263 10.48 -5.29 -8.69
C CYS A 263 9.32 -6.01 -8.03
N HIS A 264 8.22 -6.28 -8.75
CA HIS A 264 6.97 -6.88 -8.25
C HIS A 264 6.56 -6.35 -6.87
N GLY A 265 6.84 -5.05 -6.65
CA GLY A 265 6.75 -4.38 -5.36
C GLY A 265 5.34 -4.19 -4.83
N TYR A 266 4.34 -4.30 -5.72
CA TYR A 266 2.92 -4.16 -5.38
C TYR A 266 2.30 -5.42 -4.74
N ARG A 267 3.09 -6.48 -4.44
CA ARG A 267 2.67 -7.59 -3.59
C ARG A 267 2.64 -7.14 -2.13
N VAL A 268 1.71 -7.69 -1.36
CA VAL A 268 1.54 -7.31 0.06
C VAL A 268 2.76 -7.59 0.93
N SER A 269 3.58 -8.57 0.58
CA SER A 269 4.81 -8.95 1.29
C SER A 269 6.05 -8.21 0.80
N ALA A 270 6.00 -7.58 -0.39
CA ALA A 270 7.16 -6.93 -0.98
C ALA A 270 7.66 -5.75 -0.16
N ARG A 271 8.97 -5.62 -0.08
CA ARG A 271 9.71 -4.62 0.70
C ARG A 271 10.73 -3.91 -0.18
N SER A 272 10.98 -2.65 0.13
CA SER A 272 12.11 -1.88 -0.39
C SER A 272 12.64 -0.96 0.70
N SER A 273 13.74 -0.29 0.41
CA SER A 273 14.34 0.65 1.35
C SER A 273 15.05 1.79 0.63
N ALA A 274 15.23 2.88 1.37
CA ALA A 274 16.10 3.98 0.99
C ALA A 274 16.56 4.73 2.24
N THR A 275 17.61 5.55 2.09
CA THR A 275 18.04 6.42 3.20
C THR A 275 16.95 7.43 3.55
N PRO A 276 16.86 7.87 4.82
CA PRO A 276 15.77 8.77 5.24
C PRO A 276 15.77 10.13 4.54
N GLU A 277 16.87 10.54 3.92
CA GLU A 277 17.02 11.76 3.11
C GLU A 277 16.47 11.60 1.68
N THR A 278 16.29 10.37 1.22
CA THR A 278 15.89 10.08 -0.16
C THR A 278 14.54 10.68 -0.49
N ALA A 279 14.48 11.49 -1.56
CA ALA A 279 13.25 12.02 -2.12
C ALA A 279 13.17 11.61 -3.60
N LEU A 280 12.18 10.80 -3.97
CA LEU A 280 12.02 10.23 -5.31
C LEU A 280 10.62 10.48 -5.86
N LEU A 281 10.52 10.56 -7.18
CA LEU A 281 9.24 10.82 -7.89
C LEU A 281 8.17 9.72 -7.68
N HIS A 282 8.54 8.58 -7.13
CA HIS A 282 7.67 7.41 -6.95
C HIS A 282 7.52 6.98 -5.47
N VAL A 283 7.89 7.87 -4.54
CA VAL A 283 7.82 7.60 -3.09
C VAL A 283 6.95 8.65 -2.42
N GLY A 284 5.96 8.19 -1.69
CA GLY A 284 5.04 8.98 -0.88
C GLY A 284 4.77 8.30 0.46
N PHE A 285 3.60 8.53 1.06
CA PHE A 285 3.27 7.95 2.36
C PHE A 285 1.77 8.01 2.67
N ARG A 286 1.35 7.24 3.68
CA ARG A 286 0.08 7.38 4.41
C ARG A 286 0.33 7.30 5.90
N LEU A 287 -0.62 7.71 6.71
CA LEU A 287 -0.46 7.79 8.14
C LEU A 287 -1.40 6.84 8.88
N VAL A 288 -1.03 6.61 10.12
CA VAL A 288 -1.84 5.88 11.11
C VAL A 288 -2.03 6.72 12.37
N LYS A 289 -3.05 6.38 13.13
CA LYS A 289 -3.33 6.97 14.43
C LYS A 289 -3.70 5.86 15.41
N ASP A 290 -3.09 5.90 16.59
CA ASP A 290 -3.42 4.97 17.65
C ASP A 290 -4.84 5.25 18.17
N ILE A 291 -5.51 4.19 18.60
CA ILE A 291 -6.80 4.30 19.30
C ILE A 291 -6.51 4.69 20.73
N PRO A 292 -7.22 5.70 21.27
CA PRO A 292 -7.04 6.15 22.66
C PRO A 292 -7.25 5.06 23.71
#